data_cfbbcb93a9394f2a50710301487d40f9
#
_entry.id   cfbbcb93a9394f2a50710301487d40f9
#
_cell.length_a   1.000
_cell.length_b   1.000
_cell.length_c   1.000
_cell.angle_alpha   90.00
_cell.angle_beta   90.00
_cell.angle_gamma   90.00
#
_symmetry.space_group_name_H-M   'P 1'
#
loop_
_entity.id
_entity.type
_entity.pdbx_description
1 polymer ?
#
loop_
_entity_poly.entity_id
_entity_poly.type
_entity_poly.pdbx_seq_one_letter_code
_entity_poly.pdbx_strand_id
1 'polypeptide(L)'
;FMDLAVTSSDSVMQKRSRYLVEQSMDTAGELGVRGVVFHTGLIGALELPAYIDNWLEKSATFWDEITEKYAPLEIYMENTFERRPDAILRLSDRLAHRRNFKLCFDYGHAVLTPTAVSHWAEQMSARTGHIHLNDNDRINDLHKVPGDGKIDFGECRQLLERYMPEIPILLELGGIANQKKALSYMKNL
;
A
#
# COMPACT_ATOMS: atom_id res chain seq x y z
N PHE A 1 -2.90 -3.94 -8.53
CA PHE A 1 -3.53 -3.67 -9.83
C PHE A 1 -3.75 -2.18 -10.02
N MET A 2 -3.09 -1.59 -11.02
CA MET A 2 -3.17 -0.15 -11.35
C MET A 2 -4.52 0.25 -11.97
N ASP A 3 -5.20 -0.66 -12.60
CA ASP A 3 -6.40 -0.47 -13.42
C ASP A 3 -7.72 -0.84 -12.72
N LEU A 4 -7.68 -1.01 -11.38
CA LEU A 4 -8.90 -1.16 -10.59
C LEU A 4 -9.59 0.20 -10.40
N ALA A 5 -10.86 0.27 -10.78
CA ALA A 5 -11.68 1.47 -10.68
C ALA A 5 -12.90 1.24 -9.77
N VAL A 6 -12.63 0.80 -8.53
CA VAL A 6 -13.69 0.46 -7.55
C VAL A 6 -14.58 1.66 -7.20
N THR A 7 -14.07 2.87 -7.36
CA THR A 7 -14.80 4.13 -7.10
C THR A 7 -15.40 4.76 -8.35
N SER A 8 -15.29 4.11 -9.53
CA SER A 8 -15.86 4.61 -10.78
C SER A 8 -17.36 4.89 -10.66
N SER A 9 -17.85 5.87 -11.42
CA SER A 9 -19.29 6.08 -11.58
C SER A 9 -19.89 5.19 -12.68
N ASP A 10 -19.04 4.55 -13.50
CA ASP A 10 -19.47 3.56 -14.50
C ASP A 10 -19.65 2.19 -13.84
N SER A 11 -20.87 1.67 -13.92
CA SER A 11 -21.22 0.39 -13.29
C SER A 11 -20.53 -0.82 -13.91
N VAL A 12 -20.13 -0.75 -15.18
CA VAL A 12 -19.40 -1.83 -15.88
C VAL A 12 -17.97 -1.90 -15.33
N MET A 13 -17.32 -0.74 -15.21
CA MET A 13 -15.97 -0.65 -14.62
C MET A 13 -15.98 -1.10 -13.15
N GLN A 14 -16.97 -0.68 -12.35
CA GLN A 14 -17.10 -1.14 -10.97
C GLN A 14 -17.26 -2.66 -10.87
N LYS A 15 -18.17 -3.25 -11.67
CA LYS A 15 -18.38 -4.71 -11.70
C LYS A 15 -17.13 -5.45 -12.11
N ARG A 16 -16.40 -4.97 -13.11
CA ARG A 16 -15.15 -5.59 -13.55
C ARG A 16 -14.08 -5.51 -12.47
N SER A 17 -13.94 -4.36 -11.81
CA SER A 17 -12.99 -4.19 -10.71
C SER A 17 -13.31 -5.09 -9.53
N ARG A 18 -14.59 -5.18 -9.15
CA ARG A 18 -15.05 -6.13 -8.10
C ARG A 18 -14.68 -7.56 -8.45
N TYR A 19 -14.98 -8.00 -9.66
CA TYR A 19 -14.66 -9.35 -10.11
C TYR A 19 -13.16 -9.64 -10.00
N LEU A 20 -12.28 -8.70 -10.40
CA LEU A 20 -10.84 -8.87 -10.32
C LEU A 20 -10.34 -8.91 -8.88
N VAL A 21 -10.89 -8.08 -7.99
CA VAL A 21 -10.57 -8.10 -6.56
C VAL A 21 -11.00 -9.43 -5.96
N GLU A 22 -12.23 -9.87 -6.21
CA GLU A 22 -12.74 -11.16 -5.69
C GLU A 22 -11.91 -12.34 -6.20
N GLN A 23 -11.54 -12.38 -7.49
CA GLN A 23 -10.63 -13.41 -8.01
C GLN A 23 -9.26 -13.39 -7.30
N SER A 24 -8.71 -12.21 -7.00
CA SER A 24 -7.45 -12.13 -6.27
C SER A 24 -7.57 -12.66 -4.85
N MET A 25 -8.69 -12.39 -4.19
CA MET A 25 -8.96 -12.89 -2.83
C MET A 25 -9.23 -14.39 -2.83
N ASP A 26 -9.98 -14.91 -3.82
CA ASP A 26 -10.22 -16.37 -3.98
C ASP A 26 -8.89 -17.11 -4.17
N THR A 27 -8.03 -16.61 -5.10
CA THR A 27 -6.70 -17.17 -5.33
C THR A 27 -5.82 -17.13 -4.07
N ALA A 28 -5.87 -16.02 -3.33
CA ALA A 28 -5.14 -15.88 -2.07
C ALA A 28 -5.59 -16.92 -1.03
N GLY A 29 -6.90 -17.18 -0.96
CA GLY A 29 -7.46 -18.23 -0.10
C GLY A 29 -6.99 -19.64 -0.50
N GLU A 30 -7.00 -19.95 -1.80
CA GLU A 30 -6.51 -21.24 -2.33
C GLU A 30 -5.01 -21.45 -2.05
N LEU A 31 -4.20 -20.39 -2.16
CA LEU A 31 -2.77 -20.42 -1.88
C LEU A 31 -2.44 -20.43 -0.38
N GLY A 32 -3.42 -20.20 0.49
CA GLY A 32 -3.23 -20.14 1.94
C GLY A 32 -2.32 -18.99 2.39
N VAL A 33 -2.28 -17.87 1.64
CA VAL A 33 -1.52 -16.70 2.02
C VAL A 33 -2.24 -15.88 3.09
N ARG A 34 -1.53 -15.01 3.79
CA ARG A 34 -2.09 -14.22 4.88
C ARG A 34 -3.03 -13.12 4.38
N GLY A 35 -2.73 -12.49 3.24
CA GLY A 35 -3.52 -11.39 2.70
C GLY A 35 -3.02 -10.90 1.36
N VAL A 36 -3.67 -9.85 0.86
CA VAL A 36 -3.43 -9.28 -0.48
C VAL A 36 -3.24 -7.77 -0.38
N VAL A 37 -2.28 -7.24 -1.13
CA VAL A 37 -2.06 -5.79 -1.26
C VAL A 37 -2.89 -5.24 -2.41
N PHE A 38 -3.57 -4.12 -2.16
CA PHE A 38 -4.30 -3.35 -3.16
C PHE A 38 -3.95 -1.88 -3.07
N HIS A 39 -3.94 -1.20 -4.21
CA HIS A 39 -3.75 0.25 -4.28
C HIS A 39 -5.02 1.00 -3.91
N THR A 40 -4.87 2.21 -3.39
CA THR A 40 -6.02 3.08 -3.07
C THR A 40 -6.83 3.47 -4.30
N GLY A 41 -6.21 3.55 -5.48
CA GLY A 41 -6.81 4.08 -6.70
C GLY A 41 -7.17 5.57 -6.62
N LEU A 42 -6.68 6.28 -5.60
CA LEU A 42 -6.84 7.72 -5.48
C LEU A 42 -5.89 8.44 -6.46
N ILE A 43 -6.42 9.39 -7.22
CA ILE A 43 -5.59 10.27 -8.05
C ILE A 43 -5.04 11.38 -7.18
N GLY A 44 -3.85 11.18 -6.62
CA GLY A 44 -3.23 12.06 -5.63
C GLY A 44 -3.00 13.49 -6.08
N ALA A 45 -2.96 13.75 -7.41
CA ALA A 45 -2.88 15.11 -7.96
C ALA A 45 -4.19 15.90 -7.84
N LEU A 46 -5.33 15.23 -7.61
CA LEU A 46 -6.63 15.85 -7.46
C LEU A 46 -6.94 16.08 -5.97
N GLU A 47 -6.34 17.13 -5.40
CA GLU A 47 -6.57 17.51 -4.00
C GLU A 47 -7.89 18.30 -3.79
N LEU A 48 -8.95 17.93 -4.51
CA LEU A 48 -10.27 18.56 -4.39
C LEU A 48 -11.06 17.87 -3.27
N PRO A 49 -11.53 18.59 -2.24
CA PRO A 49 -12.24 17.98 -1.12
C PRO A 49 -13.43 17.11 -1.54
N ALA A 50 -14.27 17.58 -2.46
CA ALA A 50 -15.43 16.84 -2.96
C ALA A 50 -15.04 15.54 -3.70
N TYR A 51 -13.88 15.52 -4.40
CA TYR A 51 -13.35 14.32 -5.04
C TYR A 51 -12.88 13.31 -3.98
N ILE A 52 -12.12 13.79 -3.00
CA ILE A 52 -11.59 12.94 -1.92
C ILE A 52 -12.75 12.36 -1.10
N ASP A 53 -13.76 13.16 -0.77
CA ASP A 53 -14.92 12.70 0.01
C ASP A 53 -15.75 11.65 -0.75
N ASN A 54 -15.97 11.84 -2.05
CA ASN A 54 -16.65 10.83 -2.90
C ASN A 54 -15.82 9.55 -3.03
N TRP A 55 -14.51 9.68 -3.23
CA TRP A 55 -13.60 8.53 -3.25
C TRP A 55 -13.65 7.77 -1.93
N LEU A 56 -13.58 8.46 -0.80
CA LEU A 56 -13.60 7.87 0.54
C LEU A 56 -14.90 7.09 0.80
N GLU A 57 -16.05 7.67 0.48
CA GLU A 57 -17.33 7.02 0.69
C GLU A 57 -17.47 5.73 -0.11
N LYS A 58 -17.16 5.82 -1.43
CA LYS A 58 -17.22 4.64 -2.31
C LYS A 58 -16.19 3.58 -1.94
N SER A 59 -14.96 3.98 -1.62
CA SER A 59 -13.91 3.06 -1.18
C SER A 59 -14.29 2.37 0.13
N ALA A 60 -14.76 3.12 1.12
CA ALA A 60 -15.15 2.55 2.41
C ALA A 60 -16.27 1.51 2.25
N THR A 61 -17.31 1.83 1.47
CA THR A 61 -18.39 0.88 1.18
C THR A 61 -17.88 -0.39 0.50
N PHE A 62 -17.06 -0.23 -0.54
CA PHE A 62 -16.53 -1.35 -1.31
C PHE A 62 -15.65 -2.26 -0.44
N TRP A 63 -14.67 -1.67 0.26
CA TRP A 63 -13.71 -2.44 1.04
C TRP A 63 -14.32 -3.02 2.32
N ASP A 64 -15.36 -2.42 2.87
CA ASP A 64 -16.12 -2.99 3.99
C ASP A 64 -16.74 -4.34 3.60
N GLU A 65 -17.43 -4.39 2.44
CA GLU A 65 -18.05 -5.61 1.90
C GLU A 65 -17.00 -6.69 1.59
N ILE A 66 -15.89 -6.32 0.93
CA ILE A 66 -14.83 -7.27 0.59
C ILE A 66 -14.15 -7.81 1.84
N THR A 67 -13.85 -6.96 2.82
CA THR A 67 -13.19 -7.38 4.06
C THR A 67 -14.07 -8.32 4.89
N GLU A 68 -15.38 -8.08 4.90
CA GLU A 68 -16.34 -8.97 5.54
C GLU A 68 -16.41 -10.32 4.84
N LYS A 69 -16.59 -10.31 3.51
CA LYS A 69 -16.74 -11.52 2.69
C LYS A 69 -15.56 -12.46 2.80
N TYR A 70 -14.35 -11.92 2.87
CA TYR A 70 -13.11 -12.70 2.79
C TYR A 70 -12.38 -12.88 4.12
N ALA A 71 -13.00 -12.54 5.25
CA ALA A 71 -12.39 -12.84 6.54
C ALA A 71 -12.11 -14.36 6.69
N PRO A 72 -10.92 -14.77 7.20
CA PRO A 72 -9.92 -13.95 7.88
C PRO A 72 -8.78 -13.40 7.01
N LEU A 73 -8.83 -13.51 5.68
CA LEU A 73 -7.78 -12.94 4.81
C LEU A 73 -7.62 -11.44 5.07
N GLU A 74 -6.38 -11.01 5.17
CA GLU A 74 -6.06 -9.59 5.39
C GLU A 74 -6.03 -8.84 4.04
N ILE A 75 -6.54 -7.60 4.07
CA ILE A 75 -6.40 -6.63 2.98
C ILE A 75 -5.40 -5.59 3.45
N TYR A 76 -4.37 -5.35 2.63
CA TYR A 76 -3.36 -4.32 2.87
C TYR A 76 -3.53 -3.22 1.85
N MET A 77 -4.02 -2.05 2.28
CA MET A 77 -4.20 -0.90 1.41
C MET A 77 -2.90 -0.10 1.33
N GLU A 78 -2.35 0.02 0.13
CA GLU A 78 -1.03 0.61 -0.12
C GLU A 78 -1.12 2.10 -0.48
N ASN A 79 -0.23 2.91 0.11
CA ASN A 79 0.00 4.29 -0.33
C ASN A 79 0.74 4.28 -1.67
N THR A 80 0.19 4.97 -2.66
CA THR A 80 0.74 5.00 -4.02
C THR A 80 1.03 6.43 -4.50
N PHE A 81 0.01 7.13 -4.96
CA PHE A 81 0.16 8.47 -5.55
C PHE A 81 -0.37 9.60 -4.67
N GLU A 82 -0.77 9.31 -3.45
CA GLU A 82 -1.19 10.30 -2.46
C GLU A 82 -0.01 11.19 -2.09
N ARG A 83 -0.25 12.49 -2.04
CA ARG A 83 0.78 13.47 -1.66
C ARG A 83 1.03 13.51 -0.15
N ARG A 84 0.08 13.01 0.65
CA ARG A 84 0.08 12.95 2.12
C ARG A 84 -0.80 11.81 2.62
N PRO A 85 -0.62 11.35 3.88
CA PRO A 85 -1.32 10.17 4.40
C PRO A 85 -2.80 10.38 4.71
N ASP A 86 -3.31 11.61 4.73
CA ASP A 86 -4.65 11.94 5.24
C ASP A 86 -5.78 11.10 4.63
N ALA A 87 -5.79 10.91 3.31
CA ALA A 87 -6.88 10.21 2.63
C ALA A 87 -6.91 8.72 2.98
N ILE A 88 -5.75 8.05 2.94
CA ILE A 88 -5.65 6.62 3.27
C ILE A 88 -5.93 6.37 4.76
N LEU A 89 -5.53 7.30 5.64
CA LEU A 89 -5.84 7.23 7.07
C LEU A 89 -7.34 7.37 7.32
N ARG A 90 -8.01 8.32 6.67
CA ARG A 90 -9.48 8.48 6.74
C ARG A 90 -10.20 7.20 6.27
N LEU A 91 -9.70 6.53 5.22
CA LEU A 91 -10.24 5.24 4.79
C LEU A 91 -10.05 4.18 5.87
N SER A 92 -8.87 4.09 6.44
CA SER A 92 -8.58 3.16 7.54
C SER A 92 -9.45 3.44 8.79
N ASP A 93 -9.73 4.71 9.10
CA ASP A 93 -10.65 5.09 10.18
C ASP A 93 -12.07 4.58 9.93
N ARG A 94 -12.57 4.74 8.70
CA ARG A 94 -13.91 4.23 8.32
C ARG A 94 -14.02 2.72 8.47
N LEU A 95 -12.90 2.00 8.30
CA LEU A 95 -12.81 0.53 8.34
C LEU A 95 -12.20 0.01 9.65
N ALA A 96 -12.08 0.84 10.69
CA ALA A 96 -11.45 0.45 11.96
C ALA A 96 -12.13 -0.72 12.68
N HIS A 97 -13.41 -0.98 12.39
CA HIS A 97 -14.16 -2.13 12.91
C HIS A 97 -13.78 -3.45 12.20
N ARG A 98 -13.09 -3.41 11.05
CA ARG A 98 -12.62 -4.57 10.27
C ARG A 98 -11.17 -4.88 10.65
N ARG A 99 -10.95 -5.88 11.52
CA ARG A 99 -9.61 -6.23 12.02
C ARG A 99 -8.65 -6.74 10.93
N ASN A 100 -9.19 -7.24 9.83
CA ASN A 100 -8.46 -7.73 8.66
C ASN A 100 -8.27 -6.67 7.57
N PHE A 101 -8.67 -5.42 7.78
CA PHE A 101 -8.28 -4.29 6.94
C PHE A 101 -7.10 -3.55 7.59
N LYS A 102 -5.98 -3.50 6.90
CA LYS A 102 -4.74 -2.88 7.34
C LYS A 102 -4.14 -2.03 6.23
N LEU A 103 -3.09 -1.30 6.54
CA LEU A 103 -2.33 -0.54 5.56
C LEU A 103 -1.07 -1.31 5.14
N CYS A 104 -0.67 -1.14 3.89
CA CYS A 104 0.67 -1.42 3.40
C CYS A 104 1.42 -0.10 3.28
N PHE A 105 2.55 0.02 3.97
CA PHE A 105 3.41 1.18 3.86
C PHE A 105 4.48 0.92 2.81
N ASP A 106 4.33 1.51 1.62
CA ASP A 106 5.41 1.54 0.64
C ASP A 106 6.30 2.76 0.89
N TYR A 107 7.55 2.46 1.28
CA TYR A 107 8.56 3.47 1.58
C TYR A 107 9.03 4.20 0.33
N GLY A 108 9.18 3.48 -0.79
CA GLY A 108 9.58 4.05 -2.08
C GLY A 108 8.58 5.09 -2.58
N HIS A 109 7.29 4.78 -2.49
CA HIS A 109 6.22 5.72 -2.85
C HIS A 109 6.20 6.95 -1.92
N ALA A 110 6.34 6.75 -0.60
CA ALA A 110 6.36 7.85 0.36
C ALA A 110 7.50 8.85 0.07
N VAL A 111 8.68 8.36 -0.32
CA VAL A 111 9.84 9.20 -0.68
C VAL A 111 9.61 10.05 -1.93
N LEU A 112 8.70 9.65 -2.82
CA LEU A 112 8.36 10.39 -4.04
C LEU A 112 7.37 11.54 -3.79
N THR A 113 6.84 11.66 -2.57
CA THR A 113 5.88 12.70 -2.22
C THR A 113 6.55 13.96 -1.66
N PRO A 114 5.87 15.11 -1.64
CA PRO A 114 6.39 16.31 -0.97
C PRO A 114 6.35 16.22 0.56
N THR A 115 5.66 15.22 1.13
CA THR A 115 5.55 15.02 2.57
C THR A 115 6.77 14.24 3.07
N ALA A 116 7.34 14.66 4.19
CA ALA A 116 8.49 13.96 4.78
C ALA A 116 8.14 12.48 5.05
N VAL A 117 9.03 11.58 4.67
CA VAL A 117 8.82 10.12 4.83
C VAL A 117 8.66 9.73 6.31
N SER A 118 9.32 10.44 7.22
CA SER A 118 9.15 10.28 8.67
C SER A 118 7.71 10.55 9.13
N HIS A 119 7.04 11.55 8.53
CA HIS A 119 5.65 11.84 8.82
C HIS A 119 4.72 10.72 8.31
N TRP A 120 4.98 10.19 7.11
CA TRP A 120 4.28 9.02 6.59
C TRP A 120 4.41 7.82 7.53
N ALA A 121 5.65 7.48 7.92
CA ALA A 121 5.92 6.35 8.80
C ALA A 121 5.23 6.50 10.16
N GLU A 122 5.30 7.68 10.77
CA GLU A 122 4.64 7.97 12.05
C GLU A 122 3.13 7.81 11.94
N GLN A 123 2.50 8.43 10.94
CA GLN A 123 1.05 8.47 10.81
C GLN A 123 0.44 7.10 10.45
N MET A 124 1.10 6.32 9.62
CA MET A 124 0.61 5.01 9.20
C MET A 124 0.90 3.89 10.21
N SER A 125 1.87 4.06 11.10
CA SER A 125 2.44 3.01 11.97
C SER A 125 1.41 2.13 12.68
N ALA A 126 0.42 2.74 13.33
CA ALA A 126 -0.56 2.04 14.15
C ALA A 126 -1.49 1.09 13.35
N ARG A 127 -1.52 1.24 12.03
CA ARG A 127 -2.45 0.54 11.12
C ARG A 127 -1.75 -0.28 10.06
N THR A 128 -0.43 -0.16 9.95
CA THR A 128 0.37 -0.90 8.97
C THR A 128 0.47 -2.35 9.39
N GLY A 129 0.17 -3.24 8.44
CA GLY A 129 0.30 -4.69 8.59
C GLY A 129 1.30 -5.31 7.61
N HIS A 130 1.79 -4.50 6.65
CA HIS A 130 2.74 -4.91 5.63
C HIS A 130 3.57 -3.73 5.16
N ILE A 131 4.79 -3.98 4.70
CA ILE A 131 5.71 -2.95 4.20
C ILE A 131 6.24 -3.40 2.84
N HIS A 132 6.23 -2.48 1.86
CA HIS A 132 6.98 -2.63 0.63
C HIS A 132 8.26 -1.80 0.67
N LEU A 133 9.36 -2.38 0.20
CA LEU A 133 10.64 -1.69 0.00
C LEU A 133 11.16 -1.93 -1.41
N ASN A 134 11.47 -0.85 -2.07
CA ASN A 134 12.23 -0.78 -3.30
C ASN A 134 13.10 0.47 -3.26
N ASP A 135 14.01 0.64 -4.21
CA ASP A 135 14.80 1.85 -4.36
C ASP A 135 14.39 2.61 -5.63
N ASN A 136 14.58 3.91 -5.63
CA ASN A 136 14.25 4.77 -6.75
C ASN A 136 15.21 5.98 -6.85
N ASP A 137 15.00 6.83 -7.85
CA ASP A 137 15.82 8.04 -8.06
C ASP A 137 15.27 9.28 -7.34
N ARG A 138 14.25 9.14 -6.47
CA ARG A 138 13.48 10.20 -5.78
C ARG A 138 12.65 11.07 -6.74
N ILE A 139 12.40 10.59 -7.95
CA ILE A 139 11.61 11.27 -8.98
C ILE A 139 10.59 10.29 -9.58
N ASN A 140 11.04 9.07 -9.89
CA ASN A 140 10.25 8.05 -10.56
C ASN A 140 10.19 6.79 -9.71
N ASP A 141 9.07 6.10 -9.78
CA ASP A 141 8.87 4.81 -9.15
C ASP A 141 9.54 3.71 -10.01
N LEU A 142 10.79 3.38 -9.68
CA LEU A 142 11.66 2.55 -10.52
C LEU A 142 11.85 1.12 -10.01
N HIS A 143 11.40 0.80 -8.81
CA HIS A 143 11.56 -0.52 -8.20
C HIS A 143 12.99 -1.08 -8.34
N LYS A 144 13.99 -0.25 -8.06
CA LYS A 144 15.41 -0.66 -8.07
C LYS A 144 15.75 -1.49 -6.84
N VAL A 145 16.84 -2.24 -6.96
CA VAL A 145 17.44 -2.92 -5.82
C VAL A 145 17.92 -1.88 -4.80
N PRO A 146 17.64 -2.07 -3.49
CA PRO A 146 18.18 -1.22 -2.43
C PRO A 146 19.67 -0.97 -2.57
N GLY A 147 20.06 0.31 -2.59
CA GLY A 147 21.42 0.77 -2.83
C GLY A 147 21.77 1.08 -4.31
N ASP A 148 20.90 0.77 -5.27
CA ASP A 148 21.09 1.12 -6.69
C ASP A 148 20.38 2.42 -7.09
N GLY A 149 19.65 3.06 -6.18
CA GLY A 149 18.95 4.32 -6.37
C GLY A 149 19.50 5.44 -5.49
N LYS A 150 18.59 6.26 -4.95
CA LYS A 150 18.92 7.44 -4.14
C LYS A 150 18.22 7.46 -2.78
N ILE A 151 17.54 6.39 -2.39
CA ILE A 151 16.92 6.29 -1.07
C ILE A 151 18.02 6.06 -0.03
N ASP A 152 17.94 6.81 1.07
CA ASP A 152 18.79 6.56 2.25
C ASP A 152 18.20 5.40 3.05
N PHE A 153 18.75 4.20 2.87
CA PHE A 153 18.31 3.01 3.61
C PHE A 153 18.76 3.01 5.08
N GLY A 154 19.74 3.82 5.46
CA GLY A 154 20.05 4.07 6.86
C GLY A 154 18.94 4.81 7.57
N GLU A 155 18.41 5.89 6.97
CA GLU A 155 17.20 6.58 7.44
C GLU A 155 15.98 5.64 7.42
N CYS A 156 15.80 4.89 6.33
CA CYS A 156 14.71 3.93 6.20
C CYS A 156 14.70 2.95 7.37
N ARG A 157 15.83 2.30 7.65
CA ARG A 157 15.98 1.37 8.76
C ARG A 157 15.61 2.02 10.11
N GLN A 158 16.14 3.22 10.39
CA GLN A 158 15.86 3.91 11.66
C GLN A 158 14.36 4.21 11.83
N LEU A 159 13.69 4.62 10.76
CA LEU A 159 12.25 4.91 10.79
C LEU A 159 11.42 3.63 10.98
N LEU A 160 11.76 2.55 10.28
CA LEU A 160 11.06 1.28 10.42
C LEU A 160 11.27 0.66 11.81
N GLU A 161 12.50 0.66 12.33
CA GLU A 161 12.79 0.20 13.69
C GLU A 161 12.04 1.02 14.76
N ARG A 162 11.89 2.32 14.55
CA ARG A 162 11.17 3.20 15.47
C ARG A 162 9.67 3.02 15.45
N TYR A 163 9.06 2.92 14.27
CA TYR A 163 7.61 3.01 14.11
C TYR A 163 6.94 1.69 13.77
N MET A 164 7.65 0.74 13.15
CA MET A 164 7.07 -0.50 12.59
C MET A 164 8.00 -1.73 12.78
N PRO A 165 8.58 -1.96 14.00
CA PRO A 165 9.68 -2.92 14.19
C PRO A 165 9.32 -4.38 13.89
N GLU A 166 8.04 -4.74 13.98
CA GLU A 166 7.57 -6.14 13.89
C GLU A 166 6.79 -6.41 12.58
N ILE A 167 6.70 -5.41 11.68
CA ILE A 167 5.89 -5.55 10.47
C ILE A 167 6.67 -6.29 9.37
N PRO A 168 6.07 -7.30 8.71
CA PRO A 168 6.69 -8.00 7.60
C PRO A 168 7.04 -7.06 6.43
N ILE A 169 8.24 -7.23 5.88
CA ILE A 169 8.75 -6.43 4.76
C ILE A 169 8.84 -7.31 3.51
N LEU A 170 8.26 -6.84 2.43
CA LEU A 170 8.45 -7.38 1.09
C LEU A 170 9.40 -6.47 0.31
N LEU A 171 10.45 -7.05 -0.27
CA LEU A 171 11.28 -6.36 -1.26
C LEU A 171 10.57 -6.44 -2.62
N GLU A 172 9.94 -5.35 -3.03
CA GLU A 172 9.12 -5.31 -4.24
C GLU A 172 9.99 -5.14 -5.50
N LEU A 173 10.57 -6.24 -5.95
CA LEU A 173 11.56 -6.28 -7.01
C LEU A 173 11.28 -7.40 -8.00
N GLY A 174 11.49 -7.11 -9.28
CA GLY A 174 11.45 -8.13 -10.34
C GLY A 174 12.74 -8.99 -10.38
N GLY A 175 12.55 -10.31 -10.51
CA GLY A 175 13.62 -11.26 -10.79
C GLY A 175 14.43 -11.74 -9.58
N ILE A 176 14.78 -13.02 -9.60
CA ILE A 176 15.47 -13.73 -8.50
C ILE A 176 16.85 -13.11 -8.20
N ALA A 177 17.58 -12.67 -9.24
CA ALA A 177 18.91 -12.08 -9.06
C ALA A 177 18.83 -10.78 -8.25
N ASN A 178 17.86 -9.92 -8.54
CA ASN A 178 17.61 -8.68 -7.82
C ASN A 178 17.18 -8.96 -6.36
N GLN A 179 16.32 -9.93 -6.14
CA GLN A 179 15.90 -10.35 -4.79
C GLN A 179 17.10 -10.80 -3.95
N LYS A 180 18.00 -11.63 -4.51
CA LYS A 180 19.21 -12.07 -3.81
C LYS A 180 20.15 -10.91 -3.47
N LYS A 181 20.35 -9.98 -4.43
CA LYS A 181 21.19 -8.79 -4.22
C LYS A 181 20.60 -7.91 -3.11
N ALA A 182 19.29 -7.65 -3.16
CA ALA A 182 18.61 -6.86 -2.15
C ALA A 182 18.70 -7.48 -0.75
N LEU A 183 18.45 -8.78 -0.62
CA LEU A 183 18.59 -9.49 0.66
C LEU A 183 20.01 -9.41 1.21
N SER A 184 21.03 -9.49 0.35
CA SER A 184 22.43 -9.32 0.77
C SER A 184 22.71 -7.90 1.25
N TYR A 185 22.21 -6.90 0.56
CA TYR A 185 22.33 -5.50 0.96
C TYR A 185 21.66 -5.23 2.31
N MET A 186 20.41 -5.65 2.49
CA MET A 186 19.64 -5.43 3.72
C MET A 186 20.24 -6.14 4.95
N LYS A 187 20.94 -7.26 4.76
CA LYS A 187 21.64 -7.94 5.87
C LYS A 187 22.88 -7.20 6.35
N ASN A 188 23.46 -6.34 5.53
CA ASN A 188 24.67 -5.58 5.83
C ASN A 188 24.39 -4.12 6.18
N LEU A 189 23.14 -3.72 6.21
CA LEU A 189 22.69 -2.41 6.62
C LEU A 189 22.60 -2.32 8.15
#